data_55869ae85b14c7ffa08df2b9df3d36ca
#
_entry.id   55869ae85b14c7ffa08df2b9df3d36ca
#
_cell.length_a   1.000
_cell.length_b   1.000
_cell.length_c   1.000
_cell.angle_alpha   90.00
_cell.angle_beta   90.00
_cell.angle_gamma   90.00
#
_symmetry.space_group_name_H-M   'P 1'
#
loop_
_entity.id
_entity.type
_entity.pdbx_description
1 polymer ?
#
loop_
_entity_poly.entity_id
_entity_poly.type
_entity_poly.pdbx_seq_one_letter_code
_entity_poly.pdbx_strand_id
1 'polypeptide(L)'
;MVDVAAPMLTETRFQVPMKRREFLKTVGGAAGAAALGVPKMFAEPPDEKVAGLPRRVLGRTGQKLSVVGFPGLALSQYDQEKGTAALHDALERGVNYFDVAPAYGDAQTKMGIGLQGIDRSRYFLACKTKQRDKEGVQKELEDSLKKLKTDHFDLYQLHHLVQPAAVKQALGPNGAMEAVLKAREEGKVKYIGFSAHTTKAALEALRGFKFDTVMFPINFVEYYTRGFGEEVLALASQKGAAVLGIKTLSWGAWPKGAQQDRKWWYRTVEDLKDVELALRFTLSQPGVVAGIPPSYFDLLDRSIEAAKLFRPLDAAAIRQLKEMAANRDSIFLAEEKQVALNLPRWTPVYPRSPHECG
;
A
#
# COMPACT_ATOMS: atom_id res chain seq x y z
N MET A 1 -43.92 -1.25 -48.47
CA MET A 1 -44.41 -1.27 -47.10
C MET A 1 -43.79 -2.49 -46.46
N VAL A 2 -42.73 -2.31 -45.71
CA VAL A 2 -42.11 -3.34 -44.85
C VAL A 2 -41.80 -2.65 -43.56
N ASP A 3 -42.51 -3.08 -42.50
CA ASP A 3 -42.42 -2.60 -41.15
C ASP A 3 -41.15 -3.10 -40.50
N VAL A 4 -40.28 -2.21 -39.99
CA VAL A 4 -39.10 -2.56 -39.22
C VAL A 4 -39.32 -2.13 -37.78
N ALA A 5 -39.61 -3.11 -36.92
CA ALA A 5 -39.74 -2.92 -35.49
C ALA A 5 -38.38 -2.58 -34.82
N ALA A 6 -38.33 -1.55 -34.01
CA ALA A 6 -37.20 -1.19 -33.20
C ALA A 6 -37.10 -2.10 -31.95
N PRO A 7 -35.89 -2.46 -31.47
CA PRO A 7 -35.75 -3.22 -30.25
C PRO A 7 -35.87 -2.32 -29.00
N MET A 8 -36.64 -2.81 -28.02
CA MET A 8 -36.80 -2.19 -26.68
C MET A 8 -35.47 -2.17 -25.92
N LEU A 9 -35.12 -1.01 -25.41
CA LEU A 9 -34.05 -0.84 -24.44
C LEU A 9 -34.52 -1.32 -23.05
N THR A 10 -33.85 -2.32 -22.53
CA THR A 10 -34.04 -2.80 -21.16
C THR A 10 -33.40 -1.81 -20.18
N GLU A 11 -34.21 -1.23 -19.32
CA GLU A 11 -33.79 -0.36 -18.20
C GLU A 11 -32.92 -1.14 -17.22
N THR A 12 -31.66 -0.76 -17.11
CA THR A 12 -30.75 -1.21 -16.03
C THR A 12 -31.13 -0.47 -14.74
N ARG A 13 -31.72 -1.18 -13.80
CA ARG A 13 -31.99 -0.68 -12.44
C ARG A 13 -30.67 -0.30 -11.76
N PHE A 14 -30.51 0.99 -11.47
CA PHE A 14 -29.49 1.48 -10.55
C PHE A 14 -29.78 0.95 -9.13
N GLN A 15 -28.85 0.19 -8.58
CA GLN A 15 -28.89 -0.18 -7.17
C GLN A 15 -28.56 1.04 -6.31
N VAL A 16 -29.47 1.39 -5.42
CA VAL A 16 -29.34 2.45 -4.42
C VAL A 16 -28.27 2.06 -3.41
N PRO A 17 -27.34 2.95 -2.99
CA PRO A 17 -26.32 2.63 -1.98
C PRO A 17 -26.97 2.34 -0.63
N MET A 18 -26.59 1.23 -0.04
CA MET A 18 -27.07 0.75 1.26
C MET A 18 -26.70 1.72 2.38
N LYS A 19 -27.66 2.17 3.16
CA LYS A 19 -27.45 3.12 4.25
C LYS A 19 -26.67 2.47 5.41
N ARG A 20 -25.75 3.22 6.01
CA ARG A 20 -24.86 2.84 7.14
C ARG A 20 -25.55 2.08 8.28
N ARG A 21 -26.84 2.29 8.49
CA ARG A 21 -27.66 1.66 9.53
C ARG A 21 -28.05 0.21 9.23
N GLU A 22 -28.09 -0.20 7.98
CA GLU A 22 -28.45 -1.58 7.59
C GLU A 22 -27.26 -2.50 7.67
N PHE A 23 -26.05 -2.00 7.37
CA PHE A 23 -24.80 -2.73 7.53
C PHE A 23 -24.53 -3.13 9.01
N LEU A 24 -24.86 -2.24 9.95
CA LEU A 24 -24.66 -2.51 11.39
C LEU A 24 -25.66 -3.50 12.00
N LYS A 25 -26.83 -3.71 11.38
CA LYS A 25 -27.81 -4.71 11.83
C LYS A 25 -27.42 -6.14 11.46
N THR A 26 -26.61 -6.30 10.42
CA THR A 26 -26.14 -7.62 9.96
C THR A 26 -24.97 -8.17 10.79
N VAL A 27 -24.30 -7.33 11.59
CA VAL A 27 -23.14 -7.72 12.41
C VAL A 27 -23.49 -8.10 13.84
N GLY A 28 -24.75 -7.93 14.29
CA GLY A 28 -25.18 -8.09 15.68
C GLY A 28 -25.64 -9.51 16.09
N GLY A 29 -25.52 -10.52 15.26
CA GLY A 29 -26.03 -11.87 15.53
C GLY A 29 -24.98 -12.97 15.40
N ALA A 30 -24.02 -13.04 16.32
CA ALA A 30 -23.00 -14.08 16.32
C ALA A 30 -23.32 -15.20 17.31
N ALA A 31 -24.29 -16.04 16.96
CA ALA A 31 -24.39 -17.44 17.47
C ALA A 31 -25.19 -18.24 16.43
N GLY A 32 -24.47 -18.98 15.56
CA GLY A 32 -25.08 -19.97 14.68
C GLY A 32 -25.07 -19.66 13.19
N ALA A 33 -23.91 -19.42 12.56
CA ALA A 33 -23.81 -19.34 11.13
C ALA A 33 -22.58 -20.12 10.59
N ALA A 34 -22.67 -21.42 10.71
CA ALA A 34 -21.89 -22.32 9.85
C ALA A 34 -22.76 -22.61 8.62
N ALA A 35 -22.63 -21.86 7.54
CA ALA A 35 -23.01 -22.22 6.16
C ALA A 35 -23.42 -21.07 5.20
N LEU A 36 -23.15 -19.79 5.52
CA LEU A 36 -23.27 -18.72 4.51
C LEU A 36 -21.98 -17.91 4.56
N GLY A 37 -21.23 -17.87 3.44
CA GLY A 37 -19.91 -17.25 3.34
C GLY A 37 -19.87 -15.79 3.80
N VAL A 38 -19.80 -15.60 5.10
CA VAL A 38 -19.48 -14.31 5.71
C VAL A 38 -18.03 -14.03 5.34
N PRO A 39 -17.69 -12.87 4.73
CA PRO A 39 -16.29 -12.54 4.48
C PRO A 39 -15.54 -12.63 5.82
N LYS A 40 -14.48 -13.42 5.88
CA LYS A 40 -13.62 -13.49 7.07
C LYS A 40 -13.14 -12.06 7.37
N MET A 41 -13.59 -11.50 8.47
CA MET A 41 -13.37 -10.10 8.86
C MET A 41 -11.93 -9.82 9.31
N PHE A 42 -11.10 -10.86 9.40
CA PHE A 42 -9.70 -10.77 9.81
C PHE A 42 -8.81 -11.63 8.90
N ALA A 43 -7.60 -11.16 8.64
CA ALA A 43 -6.60 -11.92 7.91
C ALA A 43 -6.32 -13.26 8.62
N GLU A 44 -6.15 -14.32 7.83
CA GLU A 44 -5.74 -15.62 8.37
C GLU A 44 -4.35 -15.53 9.01
N PRO A 45 -4.07 -16.36 10.04
CA PRO A 45 -2.73 -16.45 10.60
C PRO A 45 -1.74 -16.84 9.48
N PRO A 46 -0.50 -16.34 9.53
CA PRO A 46 0.51 -16.70 8.54
C PRO A 46 0.92 -18.17 8.68
N ASP A 47 1.00 -18.86 7.54
CA ASP A 47 1.32 -20.29 7.49
C ASP A 47 2.81 -20.60 7.65
N GLU A 48 3.68 -19.59 7.48
CA GLU A 48 5.14 -19.75 7.44
C GLU A 48 5.84 -18.61 8.19
N LYS A 49 6.95 -18.95 8.87
CA LYS A 49 7.86 -17.98 9.48
C LYS A 49 9.30 -18.25 9.02
N VAL A 50 10.03 -17.18 8.73
CA VAL A 50 11.46 -17.21 8.45
C VAL A 50 12.17 -16.31 9.46
N ALA A 51 13.15 -16.82 10.17
CA ALA A 51 13.79 -16.13 11.32
C ALA A 51 12.77 -15.58 12.34
N GLY A 52 11.65 -16.30 12.54
CA GLY A 52 10.54 -15.88 13.39
C GLY A 52 9.58 -14.87 12.76
N LEU A 53 9.92 -14.25 11.63
CA LEU A 53 9.07 -13.28 10.94
C LEU A 53 8.04 -14.00 10.08
N PRO A 54 6.73 -13.72 10.27
CA PRO A 54 5.67 -14.34 9.48
C PRO A 54 5.72 -13.95 8.00
N ARG A 55 5.27 -14.87 7.14
CA ARG A 55 5.06 -14.64 5.70
C ARG A 55 3.60 -14.86 5.31
N ARG A 56 3.14 -14.15 4.28
CA ARG A 56 1.79 -14.30 3.70
C ARG A 56 1.87 -14.40 2.19
N VAL A 57 0.93 -15.12 1.61
CA VAL A 57 0.80 -15.21 0.15
C VAL A 57 0.32 -13.87 -0.42
N LEU A 58 1.01 -13.36 -1.43
CA LEU A 58 0.67 -12.13 -2.14
C LEU A 58 -0.51 -12.38 -3.11
N GLY A 59 -1.69 -12.46 -2.55
CA GLY A 59 -2.93 -12.69 -3.32
C GLY A 59 -2.81 -13.86 -4.29
N ARG A 60 -3.20 -13.62 -5.56
CA ARG A 60 -3.20 -14.65 -6.62
C ARG A 60 -1.81 -14.99 -7.19
N THR A 61 -0.76 -14.31 -6.76
CA THR A 61 0.59 -14.50 -7.33
C THR A 61 1.27 -15.78 -6.86
N GLY A 62 0.84 -16.31 -5.71
CA GLY A 62 1.50 -17.44 -5.05
C GLY A 62 2.82 -17.08 -4.34
N GLN A 63 3.33 -15.85 -4.51
CA GLN A 63 4.56 -15.41 -3.83
C GLN A 63 4.32 -15.19 -2.34
N LYS A 64 5.27 -15.57 -1.52
CA LYS A 64 5.19 -15.39 -0.07
C LYS A 64 6.07 -14.22 0.37
N LEU A 65 5.47 -13.17 0.89
CA LEU A 65 6.15 -11.98 1.41
C LEU A 65 6.19 -11.98 2.93
N SER A 66 7.30 -11.47 3.48
CA SER A 66 7.36 -11.10 4.90
C SER A 66 6.29 -10.04 5.20
N VAL A 67 5.64 -10.17 6.35
CA VAL A 67 4.56 -9.23 6.76
C VAL A 67 5.07 -7.80 7.04
N VAL A 68 6.39 -7.62 7.09
CA VAL A 68 7.08 -6.31 7.12
C VAL A 68 7.91 -6.18 5.85
N GLY A 69 7.73 -5.08 5.12
CA GLY A 69 8.56 -4.73 3.97
C GLY A 69 9.65 -3.75 4.34
N PHE A 70 10.81 -3.84 3.68
CA PHE A 70 11.91 -2.89 3.82
C PHE A 70 11.53 -1.54 3.18
N PRO A 71 11.54 -0.43 3.94
CA PRO A 71 11.18 0.89 3.43
C PRO A 71 12.35 1.52 2.67
N GLY A 72 12.50 1.24 1.37
CA GLY A 72 13.65 1.68 0.58
C GLY A 72 13.91 3.19 0.59
N LEU A 73 12.88 4.02 0.80
CA LEU A 73 13.07 5.47 1.00
C LEU A 73 14.03 5.77 2.17
N ALA A 74 14.13 4.89 3.18
CA ALA A 74 15.07 5.06 4.29
C ALA A 74 16.51 5.21 3.80
N LEU A 75 16.90 4.49 2.75
CA LEU A 75 18.26 4.53 2.22
C LEU A 75 18.71 5.96 1.80
N SER A 76 17.79 6.82 1.42
CA SER A 76 18.12 8.22 1.10
C SER A 76 18.50 9.07 2.31
N GLN A 77 18.23 8.61 3.52
CA GLN A 77 18.50 9.32 4.77
C GLN A 77 19.81 8.91 5.46
N TYR A 78 20.44 7.83 4.99
CA TYR A 78 21.65 7.26 5.58
C TYR A 78 22.74 7.09 4.51
N ASP A 79 23.98 6.98 4.95
CA ASP A 79 25.10 6.65 4.06
C ASP A 79 25.01 5.23 3.49
N GLN A 80 25.87 4.91 2.53
CA GLN A 80 25.86 3.61 1.85
C GLN A 80 26.16 2.45 2.81
N GLU A 81 27.08 2.63 3.74
CA GLU A 81 27.53 1.58 4.67
C GLU A 81 26.37 1.17 5.59
N LYS A 82 25.74 2.13 6.25
CA LYS A 82 24.55 1.92 7.08
C LYS A 82 23.38 1.35 6.28
N GLY A 83 23.18 1.84 5.05
CA GLY A 83 22.16 1.32 4.16
C GLY A 83 22.40 -0.15 3.80
N THR A 84 23.62 -0.51 3.47
CA THR A 84 24.00 -1.90 3.16
C THR A 84 23.83 -2.81 4.38
N ALA A 85 24.31 -2.38 5.55
CA ALA A 85 24.14 -3.13 6.79
C ALA A 85 22.67 -3.38 7.12
N ALA A 86 21.81 -2.36 6.99
CA ALA A 86 20.38 -2.49 7.24
C ALA A 86 19.68 -3.42 6.25
N LEU A 87 20.08 -3.43 4.97
CA LEU A 87 19.56 -4.37 3.97
C LEU A 87 19.90 -5.82 4.33
N HIS A 88 21.15 -6.08 4.72
CA HIS A 88 21.59 -7.42 5.10
C HIS A 88 20.95 -7.89 6.41
N ASP A 89 20.92 -7.04 7.44
CA ASP A 89 20.24 -7.35 8.72
C ASP A 89 18.76 -7.71 8.49
N ALA A 90 18.05 -6.91 7.70
CA ALA A 90 16.67 -7.19 7.37
C ALA A 90 16.47 -8.54 6.68
N LEU A 91 17.32 -8.88 5.71
CA LEU A 91 17.31 -10.21 5.05
C LEU A 91 17.53 -11.35 6.03
N GLU A 92 18.52 -11.23 6.92
CA GLU A 92 18.84 -12.27 7.92
C GLU A 92 17.69 -12.43 8.93
N ARG A 93 17.00 -11.37 9.25
CA ARG A 93 15.82 -11.37 10.13
C ARG A 93 14.52 -11.79 9.43
N GLY A 94 14.59 -12.24 8.17
CA GLY A 94 13.49 -12.85 7.43
C GLY A 94 12.71 -11.91 6.53
N VAL A 95 13.07 -10.62 6.45
CA VAL A 95 12.47 -9.69 5.48
C VAL A 95 12.91 -10.10 4.07
N ASN A 96 11.94 -10.34 3.20
CA ASN A 96 12.20 -10.62 1.79
C ASN A 96 11.50 -9.66 0.83
N TYR A 97 10.75 -8.68 1.33
CA TYR A 97 10.07 -7.68 0.52
C TYR A 97 10.81 -6.34 0.60
N PHE A 98 11.40 -5.90 -0.51
CA PHE A 98 12.15 -4.66 -0.65
C PHE A 98 11.41 -3.73 -1.59
N ASP A 99 11.03 -2.56 -1.09
CA ASP A 99 10.23 -1.58 -1.81
C ASP A 99 11.01 -0.29 -2.04
N VAL A 100 11.17 0.12 -3.30
CA VAL A 100 11.92 1.32 -3.69
C VAL A 100 11.23 2.05 -4.83
N ALA A 101 11.67 3.28 -5.13
CA ALA A 101 11.16 4.06 -6.26
C ALA A 101 12.21 5.07 -6.76
N PRO A 102 12.15 5.49 -8.04
CA PRO A 102 12.97 6.58 -8.59
C PRO A 102 12.85 7.89 -7.79
N ALA A 103 11.64 8.18 -7.30
CA ALA A 103 11.35 9.37 -6.49
C ALA A 103 12.01 9.38 -5.09
N TYR A 104 12.77 8.36 -4.73
CA TYR A 104 13.40 8.22 -3.41
C TYR A 104 14.88 8.65 -3.42
N GLY A 105 15.21 9.69 -4.17
CA GLY A 105 16.58 10.21 -4.25
C GLY A 105 17.57 9.16 -4.77
N ASP A 106 18.63 8.90 -4.03
CA ASP A 106 19.68 7.94 -4.37
C ASP A 106 19.40 6.50 -3.88
N ALA A 107 18.21 6.25 -3.30
CA ALA A 107 17.86 4.97 -2.68
C ALA A 107 17.98 3.76 -3.63
N GLN A 108 17.64 3.92 -4.92
CA GLN A 108 17.80 2.83 -5.89
C GLN A 108 19.26 2.44 -6.08
N THR A 109 20.15 3.41 -6.20
CA THR A 109 21.60 3.16 -6.35
C THR A 109 22.14 2.48 -5.10
N LYS A 110 21.80 2.98 -3.92
CA LYS A 110 22.22 2.39 -2.65
C LYS A 110 21.69 0.97 -2.46
N MET A 111 20.44 0.71 -2.81
CA MET A 111 19.86 -0.63 -2.75
C MET A 111 20.55 -1.58 -3.75
N GLY A 112 20.80 -1.12 -4.97
CA GLY A 112 21.49 -1.90 -5.99
C GLY A 112 22.94 -2.25 -5.61
N ILE A 113 23.64 -1.38 -4.87
CA ILE A 113 24.97 -1.67 -4.31
C ILE A 113 24.84 -2.66 -3.14
N GLY A 114 23.93 -2.40 -2.21
CA GLY A 114 23.78 -3.20 -0.99
C GLY A 114 23.29 -4.63 -1.22
N LEU A 115 22.57 -4.88 -2.32
CA LEU A 115 22.07 -6.21 -2.68
C LEU A 115 23.02 -6.98 -3.62
N GLN A 116 24.17 -6.41 -4.03
CA GLN A 116 25.14 -7.13 -4.85
C GLN A 116 25.67 -8.36 -4.13
N GLY A 117 25.78 -9.48 -4.87
CA GLY A 117 26.24 -10.75 -4.32
C GLY A 117 25.17 -11.52 -3.52
N ILE A 118 24.01 -10.92 -3.25
CA ILE A 118 22.87 -11.63 -2.69
C ILE A 118 22.15 -12.38 -3.81
N ASP A 119 21.88 -13.67 -3.59
CA ASP A 119 21.07 -14.46 -4.52
C ASP A 119 19.71 -13.77 -4.75
N ARG A 120 19.42 -13.44 -6.03
CA ARG A 120 18.21 -12.73 -6.46
C ARG A 120 16.91 -13.43 -6.04
N SER A 121 16.94 -14.73 -5.88
CA SER A 121 15.79 -15.54 -5.45
C SER A 121 15.43 -15.34 -3.97
N ARG A 122 16.33 -14.80 -3.16
CA ARG A 122 16.11 -14.61 -1.72
C ARG A 122 15.19 -13.44 -1.39
N TYR A 123 14.93 -12.54 -2.35
CA TYR A 123 14.15 -11.36 -2.10
C TYR A 123 13.19 -11.01 -3.25
N PHE A 124 12.10 -10.40 -2.89
CA PHE A 124 11.08 -9.85 -3.76
C PHE A 124 11.32 -8.34 -3.88
N LEU A 125 11.68 -7.88 -5.09
CA LEU A 125 12.02 -6.49 -5.35
C LEU A 125 10.85 -5.78 -6.03
N ALA A 126 10.34 -4.75 -5.38
CA ALA A 126 9.29 -3.88 -5.92
C ALA A 126 9.86 -2.51 -6.28
N CYS A 127 9.55 -2.05 -7.48
CA CYS A 127 9.85 -0.70 -7.94
C CYS A 127 8.59 0.01 -8.42
N LYS A 128 8.68 1.30 -8.74
CA LYS A 128 7.53 2.14 -9.07
C LYS A 128 7.88 3.16 -10.14
N THR A 129 6.84 3.78 -10.75
CA THR A 129 7.00 4.91 -11.67
C THR A 129 5.95 5.99 -11.40
N LYS A 130 6.38 7.25 -11.41
CA LYS A 130 5.47 8.42 -11.43
C LYS A 130 5.08 8.84 -12.85
N GLN A 131 5.69 8.28 -13.87
CA GLN A 131 5.34 8.56 -15.26
C GLN A 131 3.93 8.06 -15.57
N ARG A 132 3.20 8.77 -16.43
CA ARG A 132 1.83 8.43 -16.82
C ARG A 132 1.71 8.11 -18.30
N ASP A 133 2.75 8.34 -19.07
CA ASP A 133 2.85 8.02 -20.49
C ASP A 133 3.82 6.85 -20.72
N LYS A 134 3.70 6.25 -21.89
CA LYS A 134 4.44 5.06 -22.29
C LYS A 134 5.96 5.27 -22.36
N GLU A 135 6.39 6.38 -22.95
CA GLU A 135 7.82 6.66 -23.18
C GLU A 135 8.54 6.97 -21.85
N GLY A 136 7.91 7.78 -21.00
CA GLY A 136 8.42 8.09 -19.68
C GLY A 136 8.59 6.84 -18.82
N VAL A 137 7.60 5.94 -18.81
CA VAL A 137 7.68 4.67 -18.07
C VAL A 137 8.79 3.79 -18.60
N GLN A 138 8.91 3.63 -19.92
CA GLN A 138 9.95 2.79 -20.51
C GLN A 138 11.34 3.27 -20.10
N LYS A 139 11.60 4.57 -20.22
CA LYS A 139 12.88 5.18 -19.83
C LYS A 139 13.15 5.00 -18.32
N GLU A 140 12.17 5.31 -17.47
CA GLU A 140 12.34 5.24 -16.00
C GLU A 140 12.53 3.80 -15.53
N LEU A 141 11.87 2.81 -16.16
CA LEU A 141 12.04 1.40 -15.87
C LEU A 141 13.46 0.92 -16.20
N GLU A 142 13.98 1.23 -17.39
CA GLU A 142 15.33 0.87 -17.80
C GLU A 142 16.40 1.51 -16.89
N ASP A 143 16.22 2.79 -16.53
CA ASP A 143 17.11 3.47 -15.58
C ASP A 143 17.08 2.83 -14.19
N SER A 144 15.90 2.40 -13.76
CA SER A 144 15.73 1.73 -12.47
C SER A 144 16.38 0.35 -12.43
N LEU A 145 16.26 -0.44 -13.50
CA LEU A 145 16.96 -1.73 -13.65
C LEU A 145 18.49 -1.55 -13.53
N LYS A 146 19.04 -0.54 -14.22
CA LYS A 146 20.49 -0.22 -14.16
C LYS A 146 20.94 0.17 -12.76
N LYS A 147 20.20 1.10 -12.10
CA LYS A 147 20.54 1.57 -10.75
C LYS A 147 20.47 0.47 -9.71
N LEU A 148 19.46 -0.40 -9.82
CA LEU A 148 19.24 -1.53 -8.92
C LEU A 148 20.08 -2.77 -9.29
N LYS A 149 20.81 -2.72 -10.43
CA LYS A 149 21.68 -3.79 -10.91
C LYS A 149 20.97 -5.15 -11.00
N THR A 150 19.76 -5.12 -11.55
CA THR A 150 18.90 -6.29 -11.74
C THR A 150 18.34 -6.31 -13.16
N ASP A 151 17.98 -7.49 -13.64
CA ASP A 151 17.34 -7.68 -14.94
C ASP A 151 15.80 -7.64 -14.88
N HIS A 152 15.22 -7.74 -13.67
CA HIS A 152 13.77 -7.71 -13.50
C HIS A 152 13.33 -7.20 -12.13
N PHE A 153 12.08 -6.74 -12.09
CA PHE A 153 11.31 -6.48 -10.87
C PHE A 153 10.28 -7.59 -10.65
N ASP A 154 10.13 -8.03 -9.42
CA ASP A 154 9.02 -8.91 -9.07
C ASP A 154 7.69 -8.14 -9.12
N LEU A 155 7.66 -6.88 -8.65
CA LEU A 155 6.49 -6.03 -8.70
C LEU A 155 6.86 -4.64 -9.26
N TYR A 156 6.13 -4.18 -10.27
CA TYR A 156 6.25 -2.82 -10.76
C TYR A 156 4.93 -2.07 -10.61
N GLN A 157 4.97 -0.84 -10.06
CA GLN A 157 3.78 -0.16 -9.59
C GLN A 157 3.63 1.23 -10.21
N LEU A 158 2.41 1.61 -10.62
CA LEU A 158 2.08 3.02 -10.82
C LEU A 158 2.15 3.73 -9.47
N HIS A 159 3.02 4.73 -9.35
CA HIS A 159 3.34 5.37 -8.08
C HIS A 159 2.46 6.60 -7.83
N HIS A 160 1.92 6.70 -6.59
CA HIS A 160 1.30 7.92 -6.10
C HIS A 160 0.11 8.40 -6.95
N LEU A 161 -0.87 7.52 -7.16
CA LEU A 161 -2.13 7.91 -7.78
C LEU A 161 -2.97 8.69 -6.76
N VAL A 162 -3.25 9.96 -7.08
CA VAL A 162 -4.04 10.87 -6.24
C VAL A 162 -5.31 11.31 -6.96
N GLN A 163 -5.17 11.68 -8.23
CA GLN A 163 -6.29 12.17 -9.04
C GLN A 163 -6.80 11.09 -9.99
N PRO A 164 -8.13 10.92 -10.13
CA PRO A 164 -8.72 10.02 -11.13
C PRO A 164 -8.25 10.28 -12.57
N ALA A 165 -7.96 11.55 -12.89
CA ALA A 165 -7.41 11.91 -14.20
C ALA A 165 -6.05 11.26 -14.48
N ALA A 166 -5.17 11.19 -13.48
CA ALA A 166 -3.88 10.50 -13.60
C ALA A 166 -4.06 8.97 -13.81
N VAL A 167 -5.09 8.38 -13.21
CA VAL A 167 -5.44 6.97 -13.44
C VAL A 167 -5.89 6.78 -14.89
N LYS A 168 -6.81 7.62 -15.37
CA LYS A 168 -7.31 7.56 -16.77
C LYS A 168 -6.18 7.73 -17.78
N GLN A 169 -5.26 8.66 -17.55
CA GLN A 169 -4.08 8.85 -18.39
C GLN A 169 -3.21 7.59 -18.41
N ALA A 170 -2.87 7.06 -17.23
CA ALA A 170 -1.98 5.91 -17.11
C ALA A 170 -2.56 4.63 -17.74
N LEU A 171 -3.88 4.45 -17.70
CA LEU A 171 -4.58 3.28 -18.24
C LEU A 171 -5.08 3.48 -19.69
N GLY A 172 -5.06 4.70 -20.20
CA GLY A 172 -5.55 5.06 -21.52
C GLY A 172 -4.53 4.80 -22.64
N PRO A 173 -4.89 5.17 -23.90
CA PRO A 173 -3.99 5.06 -25.04
C PRO A 173 -2.69 5.85 -24.84
N ASN A 174 -1.55 5.27 -25.24
CA ASN A 174 -0.20 5.79 -24.98
C ASN A 174 0.11 6.04 -23.50
N GLY A 175 -0.67 5.44 -22.61
CA GLY A 175 -0.50 5.54 -21.18
C GLY A 175 0.59 4.62 -20.63
N ALA A 176 0.87 4.82 -19.35
CA ALA A 176 1.89 4.06 -18.61
C ALA A 176 1.73 2.54 -18.73
N MET A 177 0.48 2.04 -18.72
CA MET A 177 0.22 0.60 -18.72
C MET A 177 0.67 -0.10 -20.00
N GLU A 178 0.72 0.56 -21.14
CA GLU A 178 1.25 -0.06 -22.37
C GLU A 178 2.73 -0.46 -22.19
N ALA A 179 3.55 0.43 -21.62
CA ALA A 179 4.96 0.13 -21.36
C ALA A 179 5.13 -0.94 -20.26
N VAL A 180 4.31 -0.90 -19.21
CA VAL A 180 4.37 -1.89 -18.11
C VAL A 180 3.97 -3.29 -18.62
N LEU A 181 2.94 -3.39 -19.47
CA LEU A 181 2.52 -4.65 -20.06
C LEU A 181 3.58 -5.22 -21.00
N LYS A 182 4.19 -4.36 -21.84
CA LYS A 182 5.33 -4.75 -22.68
C LYS A 182 6.51 -5.24 -21.84
N ALA A 183 6.88 -4.53 -20.78
CA ALA A 183 7.95 -4.94 -19.88
C ALA A 183 7.66 -6.30 -19.21
N ARG A 184 6.39 -6.60 -18.91
CA ARG A 184 5.98 -7.91 -18.41
C ARG A 184 6.14 -9.00 -19.46
N GLU A 185 5.78 -8.76 -20.71
CA GLU A 185 5.99 -9.69 -21.83
C GLU A 185 7.48 -9.95 -22.06
N GLU A 186 8.34 -8.94 -21.88
CA GLU A 186 9.79 -9.03 -21.97
C GLU A 186 10.45 -9.70 -20.73
N GLY A 187 9.67 -10.06 -19.70
CA GLY A 187 10.17 -10.67 -18.47
C GLY A 187 10.83 -9.70 -17.49
N LYS A 188 10.86 -8.40 -17.78
CA LYS A 188 11.42 -7.36 -16.90
C LYS A 188 10.53 -7.04 -15.69
N VAL A 189 9.25 -7.41 -15.74
CA VAL A 189 8.25 -7.22 -14.70
C VAL A 189 7.43 -8.50 -14.55
N LYS A 190 7.32 -9.03 -13.32
CA LYS A 190 6.48 -10.22 -13.09
C LYS A 190 5.04 -9.83 -12.73
N TYR A 191 4.86 -8.99 -11.73
CA TYR A 191 3.55 -8.58 -11.21
C TYR A 191 3.36 -7.07 -11.32
N ILE A 192 2.11 -6.65 -11.45
CA ILE A 192 1.75 -5.26 -11.68
C ILE A 192 0.86 -4.75 -10.55
N GLY A 193 1.23 -3.61 -9.99
CA GLY A 193 0.47 -2.96 -8.93
C GLY A 193 0.36 -1.44 -9.10
N PHE A 194 -0.19 -0.81 -8.11
CA PHE A 194 -0.17 0.65 -7.99
C PHE A 194 -0.14 1.08 -6.53
N SER A 195 0.29 2.31 -6.27
CA SER A 195 0.09 2.99 -4.99
C SER A 195 -0.83 4.20 -5.17
N ALA A 196 -1.73 4.40 -4.21
CA ALA A 196 -2.64 5.53 -4.19
C ALA A 196 -2.73 6.15 -2.80
N HIS A 197 -3.06 7.44 -2.74
CA HIS A 197 -3.21 8.19 -1.50
C HIS A 197 -4.63 8.74 -1.33
N THR A 198 -5.51 8.56 -2.32
CA THR A 198 -6.92 8.93 -2.22
C THR A 198 -7.81 7.74 -2.54
N THR A 199 -8.93 7.66 -1.85
CA THR A 199 -9.94 6.62 -2.07
C THR A 199 -10.42 6.62 -3.52
N LYS A 200 -10.73 7.80 -4.05
CA LYS A 200 -11.29 7.95 -5.42
C LYS A 200 -10.34 7.42 -6.50
N ALA A 201 -9.04 7.77 -6.41
CA ALA A 201 -8.04 7.26 -7.35
C ALA A 201 -7.80 5.75 -7.21
N ALA A 202 -7.76 5.24 -5.97
CA ALA A 202 -7.58 3.81 -5.72
C ALA A 202 -8.74 2.98 -6.30
N LEU A 203 -9.98 3.42 -6.07
CA LEU A 203 -11.16 2.74 -6.60
C LEU A 203 -11.24 2.80 -8.12
N GLU A 204 -10.87 3.94 -8.73
CA GLU A 204 -10.79 4.08 -10.19
C GLU A 204 -9.77 3.11 -10.79
N ALA A 205 -8.56 3.03 -10.20
CA ALA A 205 -7.53 2.10 -10.63
C ALA A 205 -7.98 0.63 -10.52
N LEU A 206 -8.54 0.23 -9.38
CA LEU A 206 -9.04 -1.13 -9.16
C LEU A 206 -10.18 -1.53 -10.10
N ARG A 207 -10.98 -0.57 -10.57
CA ARG A 207 -12.02 -0.81 -11.59
C ARG A 207 -11.45 -0.88 -13.00
N GLY A 208 -10.42 -0.07 -13.28
CA GLY A 208 -9.87 0.10 -14.62
C GLY A 208 -8.95 -1.03 -15.09
N PHE A 209 -8.28 -1.73 -14.17
CA PHE A 209 -7.35 -2.80 -14.52
C PHE A 209 -7.30 -3.88 -13.43
N LYS A 210 -6.95 -5.12 -13.81
CA LYS A 210 -6.79 -6.26 -12.89
C LYS A 210 -5.37 -6.26 -12.29
N PHE A 211 -5.11 -5.33 -11.37
CA PHE A 211 -3.85 -5.26 -10.65
C PHE A 211 -3.64 -6.45 -9.71
N ASP A 212 -2.38 -6.89 -9.54
CA ASP A 212 -1.99 -7.92 -8.57
C ASP A 212 -1.94 -7.36 -7.16
N THR A 213 -1.54 -6.09 -7.02
CA THR A 213 -1.44 -5.41 -5.72
C THR A 213 -1.98 -3.99 -5.76
N VAL A 214 -2.48 -3.55 -4.61
CA VAL A 214 -2.71 -2.14 -4.30
C VAL A 214 -1.92 -1.77 -3.05
N MET A 215 -1.07 -0.75 -3.14
CA MET A 215 -0.39 -0.14 -2.00
C MET A 215 -1.18 1.08 -1.54
N PHE A 216 -1.67 1.05 -0.30
CA PHE A 216 -2.55 2.08 0.23
C PHE A 216 -2.28 2.37 1.70
N PRO A 217 -2.50 3.63 2.19
CA PRO A 217 -2.36 3.93 3.61
C PRO A 217 -3.39 3.17 4.44
N ILE A 218 -2.92 2.29 5.29
CA ILE A 218 -3.74 1.50 6.22
C ILE A 218 -3.18 1.69 7.62
N ASN A 219 -3.78 2.58 8.39
CA ASN A 219 -3.42 2.83 9.79
C ASN A 219 -4.67 3.08 10.64
N PHE A 220 -4.53 2.85 11.93
CA PHE A 220 -5.65 2.87 12.87
C PHE A 220 -6.27 4.27 13.05
N VAL A 221 -5.49 5.35 12.91
CA VAL A 221 -6.00 6.72 13.05
C VAL A 221 -6.98 7.04 11.94
N GLU A 222 -6.54 6.93 10.68
CA GLU A 222 -7.37 7.23 9.52
C GLU A 222 -8.61 6.32 9.44
N TYR A 223 -8.43 5.05 9.79
CA TYR A 223 -9.49 4.06 9.74
C TYR A 223 -10.57 4.34 10.79
N TYR A 224 -10.19 4.47 12.08
CA TYR A 224 -11.19 4.64 13.15
C TYR A 224 -11.81 6.02 13.21
N THR A 225 -11.10 7.06 12.76
CA THR A 225 -11.66 8.43 12.76
C THR A 225 -12.53 8.72 11.54
N ARG A 226 -12.28 8.08 10.39
CA ARG A 226 -12.90 8.45 9.12
C ARG A 226 -13.37 7.29 8.24
N GLY A 227 -13.08 6.05 8.58
CA GLY A 227 -13.31 4.90 7.70
C GLY A 227 -12.43 4.90 6.46
N PHE A 228 -11.31 5.65 6.46
CA PHE A 228 -10.40 5.73 5.32
C PHE A 228 -9.71 4.39 5.09
N GLY A 229 -9.78 3.89 3.86
CA GLY A 229 -9.27 2.58 3.47
C GLY A 229 -10.33 1.49 3.41
N GLU A 230 -11.48 1.60 4.09
CA GLU A 230 -12.52 0.56 4.10
C GLU A 230 -13.00 0.17 2.70
N GLU A 231 -13.36 1.16 1.87
CA GLU A 231 -13.82 0.90 0.50
C GLU A 231 -12.72 0.31 -0.39
N VAL A 232 -11.46 0.74 -0.19
CA VAL A 232 -10.32 0.23 -0.94
C VAL A 232 -10.04 -1.23 -0.58
N LEU A 233 -10.05 -1.58 0.71
CA LEU A 233 -9.91 -2.95 1.19
C LEU A 233 -11.01 -3.86 0.63
N ALA A 234 -12.26 -3.39 0.68
CA ALA A 234 -13.40 -4.15 0.18
C ALA A 234 -13.30 -4.42 -1.33
N LEU A 235 -12.99 -3.38 -2.13
CA LEU A 235 -12.87 -3.55 -3.57
C LEU A 235 -11.63 -4.35 -3.97
N ALA A 236 -10.49 -4.16 -3.28
CA ALA A 236 -9.28 -4.95 -3.51
C ALA A 236 -9.55 -6.44 -3.29
N SER A 237 -10.23 -6.80 -2.19
CA SER A 237 -10.66 -8.17 -1.90
C SER A 237 -11.56 -8.72 -3.01
N GLN A 238 -12.57 -7.96 -3.45
CA GLN A 238 -13.47 -8.35 -4.53
C GLN A 238 -12.73 -8.58 -5.86
N LYS A 239 -11.70 -7.77 -6.14
CA LYS A 239 -10.87 -7.87 -7.36
C LYS A 239 -9.75 -8.89 -7.24
N GLY A 240 -9.52 -9.48 -6.06
CA GLY A 240 -8.43 -10.40 -5.78
C GLY A 240 -7.05 -9.75 -5.82
N ALA A 241 -6.97 -8.43 -5.59
CA ALA A 241 -5.72 -7.70 -5.44
C ALA A 241 -5.23 -7.76 -3.99
N ALA A 242 -3.96 -8.10 -3.78
CA ALA A 242 -3.36 -8.06 -2.45
C ALA A 242 -3.12 -6.62 -2.00
N VAL A 243 -3.25 -6.35 -0.72
CA VAL A 243 -3.03 -5.01 -0.15
C VAL A 243 -1.66 -4.94 0.52
N LEU A 244 -0.87 -3.94 0.15
CA LEU A 244 0.38 -3.56 0.78
C LEU A 244 0.13 -2.28 1.60
N GLY A 245 0.12 -2.41 2.93
CA GLY A 245 -0.17 -1.30 3.84
C GLY A 245 1.01 -0.36 3.98
N ILE A 246 0.80 0.93 3.79
CA ILE A 246 1.78 1.99 4.08
C ILE A 246 1.27 2.92 5.18
N LYS A 247 2.15 3.75 5.74
CA LYS A 247 1.83 4.64 6.87
C LYS A 247 1.36 3.85 8.12
N THR A 248 1.82 2.63 8.27
CA THR A 248 1.37 1.65 9.27
C THR A 248 1.49 2.15 10.71
N LEU A 249 2.54 2.94 10.99
CA LEU A 249 2.83 3.51 12.31
C LEU A 249 2.37 4.97 12.43
N SER A 250 1.49 5.46 11.55
CA SER A 250 0.99 6.83 11.65
C SER A 250 0.15 7.04 12.90
N TRP A 251 0.49 8.07 13.65
CA TRP A 251 -0.27 8.57 14.80
C TRP A 251 -0.94 9.93 14.50
N GLY A 252 -1.28 10.16 13.25
CA GLY A 252 -1.95 11.36 12.76
C GLY A 252 -1.00 12.51 12.42
N ALA A 253 -1.58 13.65 12.08
CA ALA A 253 -0.83 14.86 11.73
C ALA A 253 -0.12 15.45 12.98
N TRP A 254 0.96 16.20 12.73
CA TRP A 254 1.59 17.00 13.76
C TRP A 254 0.64 18.12 14.19
N PRO A 255 0.42 18.32 15.51
CA PRO A 255 -0.31 19.47 15.99
C PRO A 255 0.36 20.77 15.53
N LYS A 256 -0.44 21.79 15.24
CA LYS A 256 0.10 23.10 14.81
C LYS A 256 1.06 23.66 15.87
N GLY A 257 2.29 23.97 15.48
CA GLY A 257 3.32 24.51 16.37
C GLY A 257 4.02 23.48 17.24
N ALA A 258 3.71 22.20 17.12
CA ALA A 258 4.40 21.17 17.88
C ALA A 258 5.86 21.02 17.46
N GLN A 259 6.74 20.81 18.43
CA GLN A 259 8.10 20.36 18.16
C GLN A 259 8.04 18.93 17.60
N GLN A 260 8.73 18.70 16.49
CA GLN A 260 8.77 17.39 15.84
C GLN A 260 9.95 16.60 16.38
N ASP A 261 9.66 15.43 16.95
CA ASP A 261 10.69 14.50 17.46
C ASP A 261 11.49 13.86 16.31
N ARG A 262 10.88 13.81 15.10
CA ARG A 262 11.51 13.36 13.86
C ARG A 262 11.23 14.35 12.71
N LYS A 263 12.15 14.45 11.78
CA LYS A 263 11.92 15.17 10.51
C LYS A 263 11.04 14.33 9.58
N TRP A 264 9.80 14.07 10.02
CA TRP A 264 8.82 13.30 9.28
C TRP A 264 7.50 14.07 9.18
N TRP A 265 6.79 13.97 8.09
CA TRP A 265 5.63 14.80 7.80
C TRP A 265 4.37 14.45 8.62
N TYR A 266 4.38 13.33 9.34
CA TYR A 266 3.33 12.94 10.30
C TYR A 266 3.95 12.37 11.57
N ARG A 267 3.17 12.34 12.64
CA ARG A 267 3.59 11.69 13.89
C ARG A 267 3.60 10.17 13.73
N THR A 268 4.56 9.52 14.34
CA THR A 268 4.67 8.07 14.40
C THR A 268 4.50 7.57 15.83
N VAL A 269 3.91 6.38 15.99
CA VAL A 269 4.07 5.63 17.25
C VAL A 269 5.49 5.09 17.29
N GLU A 270 6.12 5.12 18.47
CA GLU A 270 7.53 4.77 18.60
C GLU A 270 7.80 3.72 19.66
N ASP A 271 7.03 3.69 20.76
CA ASP A 271 7.14 2.63 21.74
C ASP A 271 6.82 1.26 21.14
N LEU A 272 7.60 0.23 21.49
CA LEU A 272 7.44 -1.11 20.91
C LEU A 272 6.02 -1.67 21.09
N LYS A 273 5.36 -1.38 22.23
CA LYS A 273 3.97 -1.79 22.48
C LYS A 273 2.98 -1.13 21.52
N ASP A 274 3.16 0.18 21.27
CA ASP A 274 2.31 0.93 20.36
C ASP A 274 2.60 0.58 18.90
N VAL A 275 3.88 0.32 18.58
CA VAL A 275 4.29 -0.21 17.26
C VAL A 275 3.65 -1.59 17.01
N GLU A 276 3.70 -2.51 18.01
CA GLU A 276 3.01 -3.80 17.93
C GLU A 276 1.52 -3.60 17.65
N LEU A 277 0.87 -2.73 18.39
CA LEU A 277 -0.56 -2.50 18.29
C LEU A 277 -0.96 -1.90 16.93
N ALA A 278 -0.22 -0.89 16.45
CA ALA A 278 -0.44 -0.24 15.17
C ALA A 278 -0.18 -1.20 14.00
N LEU A 279 0.88 -2.00 14.07
CA LEU A 279 1.20 -2.98 13.03
C LEU A 279 0.18 -4.13 13.03
N ARG A 280 -0.24 -4.62 14.21
CA ARG A 280 -1.32 -5.59 14.34
C ARG A 280 -2.61 -5.09 13.71
N PHE A 281 -2.94 -3.79 13.89
CA PHE A 281 -4.10 -3.20 13.21
C PHE A 281 -3.99 -3.38 11.70
N THR A 282 -2.91 -2.91 11.11
CA THR A 282 -2.70 -2.99 9.66
C THR A 282 -2.76 -4.43 9.16
N LEU A 283 -2.03 -5.33 9.80
CA LEU A 283 -1.94 -6.73 9.38
C LEU A 283 -3.22 -7.55 9.67
N SER A 284 -4.13 -7.05 10.51
CA SER A 284 -5.43 -7.68 10.75
C SER A 284 -6.50 -7.26 9.75
N GLN A 285 -6.22 -6.29 8.86
CA GLN A 285 -7.20 -5.89 7.86
C GLN A 285 -7.29 -6.91 6.72
N PRO A 286 -8.50 -7.13 6.16
CA PRO A 286 -8.71 -8.09 5.08
C PRO A 286 -7.79 -7.84 3.87
N GLY A 287 -7.15 -8.88 3.36
CA GLY A 287 -6.31 -8.80 2.17
C GLY A 287 -4.96 -8.11 2.35
N VAL A 288 -4.65 -7.58 3.54
CA VAL A 288 -3.32 -6.99 3.81
C VAL A 288 -2.30 -8.09 3.99
N VAL A 289 -1.28 -8.08 3.13
CA VAL A 289 -0.19 -9.06 3.12
C VAL A 289 1.02 -8.55 3.89
N ALA A 290 1.40 -7.30 3.68
CA ALA A 290 2.56 -6.70 4.33
C ALA A 290 2.29 -5.24 4.72
N GLY A 291 2.98 -4.78 5.76
CA GLY A 291 3.06 -3.37 6.16
C GLY A 291 4.46 -2.82 5.94
N ILE A 292 4.57 -1.61 5.36
CA ILE A 292 5.83 -0.89 5.23
C ILE A 292 5.88 0.19 6.30
N PRO A 293 6.85 0.13 7.25
CA PRO A 293 7.00 1.15 8.28
C PRO A 293 7.50 2.49 7.72
N PRO A 294 7.45 3.57 8.50
CA PRO A 294 8.11 4.83 8.15
C PRO A 294 9.59 4.63 7.87
N SER A 295 10.16 5.48 7.03
CA SER A 295 11.48 5.28 6.43
C SER A 295 12.64 5.61 7.38
N TYR A 296 12.68 4.92 8.51
CA TYR A 296 13.75 4.95 9.52
C TYR A 296 14.14 3.53 9.91
N PHE A 297 15.43 3.24 10.04
CA PHE A 297 15.89 1.88 10.35
C PHE A 297 15.50 1.42 11.75
N ASP A 298 15.49 2.31 12.74
CA ASP A 298 15.01 1.97 14.09
C ASP A 298 13.50 1.63 14.13
N LEU A 299 12.67 2.25 13.27
CA LEU A 299 11.27 1.89 13.14
C LEU A 299 11.06 0.60 12.34
N LEU A 300 11.96 0.30 11.38
CA LEU A 300 12.01 -1.00 10.72
C LEU A 300 12.32 -2.09 11.75
N ASP A 301 13.34 -1.90 12.59
CA ASP A 301 13.73 -2.84 13.63
C ASP A 301 12.60 -3.15 14.60
N ARG A 302 11.94 -2.10 15.13
CA ARG A 302 10.78 -2.26 16.01
C ARG A 302 9.62 -2.97 15.32
N SER A 303 9.41 -2.69 14.02
CA SER A 303 8.35 -3.34 13.24
C SER A 303 8.64 -4.83 13.01
N ILE A 304 9.89 -5.22 12.78
CA ILE A 304 10.29 -6.62 12.66
C ILE A 304 10.05 -7.34 13.99
N GLU A 305 10.49 -6.77 15.11
CA GLU A 305 10.28 -7.39 16.43
C GLU A 305 8.79 -7.49 16.78
N ALA A 306 8.02 -6.43 16.54
CA ALA A 306 6.57 -6.44 16.73
C ALA A 306 5.87 -7.50 15.87
N ALA A 307 6.30 -7.66 14.62
CA ALA A 307 5.70 -8.63 13.69
C ALA A 307 5.99 -10.08 14.06
N LYS A 308 7.13 -10.39 14.68
CA LYS A 308 7.42 -11.74 15.21
C LYS A 308 6.38 -12.18 16.25
N LEU A 309 5.80 -11.23 16.98
CA LEU A 309 4.77 -11.42 18.01
C LEU A 309 3.34 -11.29 17.45
N PHE A 310 3.19 -11.24 16.13
CA PHE A 310 1.88 -11.02 15.51
C PHE A 310 0.83 -12.01 15.99
N ARG A 311 -0.29 -11.46 16.41
CA ARG A 311 -1.56 -12.14 16.67
C ARG A 311 -2.72 -11.25 16.18
N PRO A 312 -3.85 -11.81 15.76
CA PRO A 312 -5.01 -11.01 15.39
C PRO A 312 -5.46 -10.06 16.50
N LEU A 313 -6.13 -8.98 16.13
CA LEU A 313 -6.69 -8.03 17.10
C LEU A 313 -7.80 -8.70 17.94
N ASP A 314 -7.72 -8.49 19.24
CA ASP A 314 -8.81 -8.78 20.17
C ASP A 314 -9.62 -7.52 20.52
N ALA A 315 -10.72 -7.65 21.24
CA ALA A 315 -11.60 -6.55 21.60
C ALA A 315 -10.90 -5.49 22.48
N ALA A 316 -9.93 -5.88 23.31
CA ALA A 316 -9.19 -4.96 24.16
C ALA A 316 -8.23 -4.10 23.31
N ALA A 317 -7.49 -4.73 22.38
CA ALA A 317 -6.63 -4.03 21.44
C ALA A 317 -7.40 -3.05 20.57
N ILE A 318 -8.59 -3.44 20.08
CA ILE A 318 -9.46 -2.55 19.29
C ILE A 318 -9.89 -1.33 20.12
N ARG A 319 -10.28 -1.51 21.39
CA ARG A 319 -10.63 -0.37 22.26
C ARG A 319 -9.45 0.57 22.46
N GLN A 320 -8.29 0.05 22.80
CA GLN A 320 -7.06 0.83 22.98
C GLN A 320 -6.70 1.61 21.69
N LEU A 321 -6.76 0.99 20.52
CA LEU A 321 -6.49 1.67 19.25
C LEU A 321 -7.49 2.80 18.96
N LYS A 322 -8.76 2.62 19.29
CA LYS A 322 -9.77 3.69 19.17
C LYS A 322 -9.50 4.85 20.11
N GLU A 323 -9.08 4.57 21.33
CA GLU A 323 -8.66 5.59 22.30
C GLU A 323 -7.40 6.35 21.81
N MET A 324 -6.40 5.64 21.32
CA MET A 324 -5.19 6.24 20.74
C MET A 324 -5.49 7.09 19.49
N ALA A 325 -6.51 6.72 18.70
CA ALA A 325 -6.93 7.46 17.50
C ALA A 325 -7.79 8.67 17.84
N ALA A 326 -8.45 8.68 18.98
CA ALA A 326 -9.34 9.77 19.37
C ALA A 326 -8.60 11.12 19.37
N ASN A 327 -9.25 12.16 18.83
CA ASN A 327 -8.72 13.53 18.75
C ASN A 327 -7.39 13.65 17.97
N ARG A 328 -7.12 12.74 17.03
CA ARG A 328 -5.99 12.84 16.11
C ARG A 328 -6.43 13.40 14.77
N ASP A 329 -5.64 14.36 14.27
CA ASP A 329 -5.89 14.93 12.94
C ASP A 329 -5.43 13.98 11.84
N SER A 330 -6.22 13.94 10.77
CA SER A 330 -5.95 13.15 9.59
C SER A 330 -4.79 13.70 8.77
N ILE A 331 -3.96 12.81 8.24
CA ILE A 331 -2.90 13.15 7.29
C ILE A 331 -3.37 13.12 5.83
N PHE A 332 -4.62 12.71 5.54
CA PHE A 332 -5.15 12.61 4.16
C PHE A 332 -6.42 13.42 3.91
N LEU A 333 -7.06 13.99 4.95
CA LEU A 333 -8.34 14.68 4.82
C LEU A 333 -8.32 15.81 3.80
N ALA A 334 -7.24 16.59 3.77
CA ALA A 334 -7.14 17.73 2.87
C ALA A 334 -6.99 17.27 1.41
N GLU A 335 -6.20 16.24 1.16
CA GLU A 335 -5.99 15.61 -0.15
C GLU A 335 -7.30 14.98 -0.67
N GLU A 336 -8.01 14.23 0.17
CA GLU A 336 -9.32 13.67 -0.13
C GLU A 336 -10.35 14.76 -0.49
N LYS A 337 -10.40 15.86 0.26
CA LYS A 337 -11.29 17.00 -0.04
C LYS A 337 -10.97 17.66 -1.37
N GLN A 338 -9.70 17.88 -1.70
CA GLN A 338 -9.30 18.45 -2.98
C GLN A 338 -9.76 17.57 -4.15
N VAL A 339 -9.57 16.25 -4.04
CA VAL A 339 -10.01 15.31 -5.08
C VAL A 339 -11.54 15.24 -5.18
N ALA A 340 -12.24 15.29 -4.05
CA ALA A 340 -13.71 15.30 -4.02
C ALA A 340 -14.30 16.54 -4.74
N LEU A 341 -13.65 17.68 -4.60
CA LEU A 341 -14.08 18.95 -5.20
C LEU A 341 -13.62 19.12 -6.67
N ASN A 342 -12.91 18.12 -7.24
CA ASN A 342 -12.34 18.17 -8.60
C ASN A 342 -11.50 19.43 -8.84
N LEU A 343 -10.75 19.88 -7.85
CA LEU A 343 -9.92 21.08 -7.99
C LEU A 343 -8.83 20.86 -9.05
N PRO A 344 -8.64 21.79 -10.00
CA PRO A 344 -7.75 21.59 -11.15
C PRO A 344 -6.27 21.62 -10.80
N ARG A 345 -5.93 22.08 -9.62
CA ARG A 345 -4.56 22.15 -9.12
C ARG A 345 -4.46 21.48 -7.76
N TRP A 346 -3.69 20.41 -7.71
CA TRP A 346 -3.27 19.83 -6.46
C TRP A 346 -2.22 20.76 -5.83
N THR A 347 -2.55 21.33 -4.69
CA THR A 347 -1.58 22.04 -3.86
C THR A 347 -1.12 21.05 -2.79
N PRO A 348 0.19 20.75 -2.68
CA PRO A 348 0.67 19.89 -1.62
C PRO A 348 0.22 20.43 -0.26
N VAL A 349 -0.50 19.61 0.48
CA VAL A 349 -1.07 20.03 1.77
C VAL A 349 -0.06 19.85 2.89
N TYR A 350 0.99 19.08 2.63
CA TYR A 350 2.01 18.73 3.62
C TYR A 350 3.39 19.18 3.14
N PRO A 351 3.86 20.37 3.57
CA PRO A 351 5.24 20.78 3.34
C PRO A 351 6.17 19.74 3.98
N ARG A 352 7.15 19.27 3.21
CA ARG A 352 8.13 18.22 3.53
C ARG A 352 7.64 16.77 3.42
N SER A 353 6.53 16.51 2.76
CA SER A 353 6.19 15.13 2.35
C SER A 353 7.22 14.65 1.32
N PRO A 354 7.81 13.45 1.46
CA PRO A 354 8.71 12.89 0.44
C PRO A 354 8.00 12.63 -0.90
N HIS A 355 6.69 12.82 -0.96
CA HIS A 355 5.88 12.72 -2.18
C HIS A 355 5.86 14.03 -3.00
N GLU A 356 6.37 15.13 -2.46
CA GLU A 356 6.51 16.41 -3.18
C GLU A 356 7.71 16.43 -4.14
N CYS A 357 8.58 15.43 -4.08
CA CYS A 357 9.72 15.32 -4.98
C CYS A 357 9.25 14.86 -6.37
N GLY A 358 9.02 15.80 -7.27
CA GLY A 358 8.69 15.48 -8.66
C GLY A 358 8.37 16.67 -9.47
#